data_85ed6ff7b7a71bb0b7d6ae02de4639ac
#
_entry.id   85ed6ff7b7a71bb0b7d6ae02de4639ac
#
_cell.length_a   1.000
_cell.length_b   1.000
_cell.length_c   1.000
_cell.angle_alpha   90.00
_cell.angle_beta   90.00
_cell.angle_gamma   90.00
#
_symmetry.space_group_name_H-M   'P 1'
#
loop_
_entity.id
_entity.type
_entity.pdbx_description
1 polymer ?
#
loop_
_entity_poly.entity_id
_entity_poly.type
_entity_poly.pdbx_seq_one_letter_code
_entity_poly.pdbx_strand_id
1 'polypeptide(L)'
;MIVDSAVWIDFFSRKRGRAWPLLKRAMRERERVFVTPVIVQEVLQGTHDEAEFSGLERSLGAVEILHAPDAGAAAIAAAHLYARCRWSGITIRSSADCLIATVAVEHGMPLLTEDRDFWRIRDLERRLKLIELPINA
;
A
#
# COMPACT_ATOMS: atom_id res chain seq x y z
N MET A 1 -9.24 4.00 3.63
CA MET A 1 -7.82 4.16 3.23
C MET A 1 -7.24 2.84 2.73
N ILE A 2 -6.34 2.91 1.77
CA ILE A 2 -5.52 1.76 1.39
C ILE A 2 -4.37 1.67 2.40
N VAL A 3 -4.03 0.46 2.84
CA VAL A 3 -2.91 0.21 3.77
C VAL A 3 -1.84 -0.59 3.05
N ASP A 4 -0.62 -0.05 3.02
CA ASP A 4 0.51 -0.63 2.33
C ASP A 4 0.95 -1.97 2.96
N SER A 5 1.60 -2.81 2.16
CA SER A 5 2.02 -4.17 2.56
C SER A 5 2.89 -4.18 3.81
N ALA A 6 3.89 -3.29 3.91
CA ALA A 6 4.77 -3.24 5.07
C ALA A 6 4.01 -2.92 6.37
N VAL A 7 2.98 -2.07 6.30
CA VAL A 7 2.13 -1.75 7.46
C VAL A 7 1.35 -2.99 7.92
N TRP A 8 0.80 -3.76 6.98
CA TRP A 8 0.12 -5.02 7.29
C TRP A 8 1.08 -6.06 7.88
N ILE A 9 2.26 -6.20 7.30
CA ILE A 9 3.28 -7.13 7.79
C ILE A 9 3.65 -6.80 9.23
N ASP A 10 3.90 -5.52 9.53
CA ASP A 10 4.18 -5.07 10.88
C ASP A 10 3.00 -5.32 11.83
N PHE A 11 1.78 -5.07 11.37
CA PHE A 11 0.59 -5.31 12.16
C PHE A 11 0.43 -6.79 12.55
N PHE A 12 0.63 -7.70 11.61
CA PHE A 12 0.51 -9.14 11.87
C PHE A 12 1.69 -9.71 12.65
N SER A 13 2.89 -9.15 12.50
CA SER A 13 4.09 -9.59 13.25
C SER A 13 4.25 -8.89 14.60
N ARG A 14 3.30 -8.04 14.96
CA ARG A 14 3.29 -7.26 16.22
C ARG A 14 4.43 -6.25 16.33
N LYS A 15 5.05 -5.89 15.23
CA LYS A 15 5.96 -4.75 15.20
C LYS A 15 5.14 -3.45 15.22
N ARG A 16 5.65 -2.46 15.93
CA ARG A 16 4.93 -1.19 16.13
C ARG A 16 5.64 -0.05 15.44
N GLY A 17 5.47 0.01 14.11
CA GLY A 17 5.90 1.16 13.34
C GLY A 17 5.02 2.38 13.57
N ARG A 18 5.35 3.48 12.91
CA ARG A 18 4.63 4.77 13.04
C ARG A 18 3.20 4.70 12.52
N ALA A 19 2.95 3.87 11.54
CA ALA A 19 1.61 3.67 10.98
C ALA A 19 0.71 2.76 11.82
N TRP A 20 1.31 1.93 12.70
CA TRP A 20 0.57 0.95 13.49
C TRP A 20 -0.57 1.55 14.33
N PRO A 21 -0.39 2.68 15.04
CA PRO A 21 -1.48 3.27 15.83
C PRO A 21 -2.66 3.72 14.96
N LEU A 22 -2.38 4.20 13.75
CA LEU A 22 -3.41 4.65 12.81
C LEU A 22 -4.22 3.48 12.28
N LEU A 23 -3.57 2.38 11.91
CA LEU A 23 -4.27 1.17 11.47
C LEU A 23 -5.08 0.57 12.61
N LYS A 24 -4.50 0.45 13.79
CA LYS A 24 -5.20 -0.08 14.97
C LYS A 24 -6.45 0.74 15.29
N ARG A 25 -6.36 2.06 15.24
CA ARG A 25 -7.51 2.93 15.47
C ARG A 25 -8.58 2.73 14.41
N ALA A 26 -8.19 2.70 13.13
CA ALA A 26 -9.11 2.49 12.03
C ALA A 26 -9.87 1.16 12.16
N MET A 27 -9.17 0.09 12.51
CA MET A 27 -9.77 -1.23 12.72
C MET A 27 -10.74 -1.20 13.92
N ARG A 28 -10.36 -0.56 15.01
CA ARG A 28 -11.22 -0.43 16.20
C ARG A 28 -12.48 0.39 15.92
N GLU A 29 -12.34 1.47 15.17
CA GLU A 29 -13.44 2.37 14.82
C GLU A 29 -14.26 1.89 13.62
N ARG A 30 -13.92 0.72 13.10
CA ARG A 30 -14.56 0.10 11.93
C ARG A 30 -14.56 0.99 10.69
N GLU A 31 -13.49 1.78 10.54
CA GLU A 31 -13.27 2.53 9.31
C GLU A 31 -12.97 1.57 8.15
N ARG A 32 -13.35 1.97 6.94
CA ARG A 32 -13.07 1.15 5.76
C ARG A 32 -11.57 1.18 5.47
N VAL A 33 -10.96 0.01 5.53
CA VAL A 33 -9.57 -0.22 5.13
C VAL A 33 -9.54 -1.16 3.93
N PHE A 34 -8.56 -0.95 3.06
CA PHE A 34 -8.47 -1.67 1.80
C PHE A 34 -7.07 -2.19 1.56
N VAL A 35 -6.99 -3.25 0.76
CA VAL A 35 -5.78 -3.70 0.10
C VAL A 35 -6.00 -3.62 -1.41
N THR A 36 -4.92 -3.69 -2.17
CA THR A 36 -4.97 -3.93 -3.62
C THR A 36 -4.46 -5.34 -3.90
N PRO A 37 -4.72 -5.92 -5.09
CA PRO A 37 -4.21 -7.27 -5.40
C PRO A 37 -2.69 -7.42 -5.18
N VAL A 38 -1.90 -6.42 -5.56
CA VAL A 38 -0.44 -6.50 -5.39
C VAL A 38 -0.04 -6.44 -3.92
N ILE A 39 -0.77 -5.70 -3.08
CA ILE A 39 -0.52 -5.69 -1.63
C ILE A 39 -0.79 -7.07 -1.03
N VAL A 40 -1.88 -7.72 -1.41
CA VAL A 40 -2.17 -9.11 -0.98
C VAL A 40 -1.01 -10.03 -1.32
N GLN A 41 -0.52 -9.96 -2.56
CA GLN A 41 0.61 -10.77 -3.00
C GLN A 41 1.86 -10.48 -2.16
N GLU A 42 2.21 -9.22 -1.94
CA GLU A 42 3.39 -8.83 -1.17
C GLU A 42 3.33 -9.31 0.28
N VAL A 43 2.16 -9.24 0.91
CA VAL A 43 2.00 -9.70 2.30
C VAL A 43 2.14 -11.22 2.37
N LEU A 44 1.47 -11.96 1.50
CA LEU A 44 1.44 -13.41 1.56
C LEU A 44 2.75 -14.06 1.10
N GLN A 45 3.43 -13.48 0.11
CA GLN A 45 4.67 -14.06 -0.41
C GLN A 45 5.82 -14.03 0.61
N GLY A 46 5.74 -13.18 1.64
CA GLY A 46 6.75 -13.08 2.68
C GLY A 46 6.60 -14.10 3.81
N THR A 47 5.62 -14.99 3.74
CA THR A 47 5.39 -16.01 4.77
C THR A 47 6.43 -17.13 4.71
N HIS A 48 6.68 -17.79 5.86
CA HIS A 48 7.74 -18.78 6.01
C HIS A 48 7.27 -20.23 5.87
N ASP A 49 5.97 -20.48 6.07
CA ASP A 49 5.38 -21.82 5.99
C ASP A 49 3.89 -21.77 5.62
N GLU A 50 3.30 -22.95 5.35
CA GLU A 50 1.90 -23.07 4.99
C GLU A 50 0.94 -22.62 6.08
N ALA A 51 1.28 -22.83 7.35
CA ALA A 51 0.40 -22.44 8.46
C ALA A 51 0.31 -20.91 8.56
N GLU A 52 1.44 -20.22 8.45
CA GLU A 52 1.50 -18.76 8.43
C GLU A 52 0.77 -18.20 7.22
N PHE A 53 1.00 -18.78 6.04
CA PHE A 53 0.31 -18.36 4.81
C PHE A 53 -1.20 -18.47 4.97
N SER A 54 -1.70 -19.62 5.39
CA SER A 54 -3.13 -19.86 5.56
C SER A 54 -3.76 -18.93 6.60
N GLY A 55 -3.05 -18.64 7.68
CA GLY A 55 -3.49 -17.73 8.72
C GLY A 55 -3.63 -16.30 8.20
N LEU A 56 -2.62 -15.81 7.49
CA LEU A 56 -2.64 -14.46 6.90
C LEU A 56 -3.66 -14.35 5.77
N GLU A 57 -3.80 -15.38 4.96
CA GLU A 57 -4.82 -15.41 3.90
C GLU A 57 -6.22 -15.24 4.48
N ARG A 58 -6.52 -15.95 5.58
CA ARG A 58 -7.82 -15.80 6.27
C ARG A 58 -8.01 -14.39 6.83
N SER A 59 -6.97 -13.82 7.44
CA SER A 59 -7.04 -12.47 8.01
C SER A 59 -7.25 -11.41 6.93
N LEU A 60 -6.53 -11.52 5.81
CA LEU A 60 -6.69 -10.61 4.68
C LEU A 60 -8.01 -10.81 3.93
N GLY A 61 -8.58 -12.01 3.99
CA GLY A 61 -9.87 -12.31 3.38
C GLY A 61 -11.03 -11.47 3.94
N ALA A 62 -10.86 -10.92 5.13
CA ALA A 62 -11.83 -9.99 5.73
C ALA A 62 -11.64 -8.54 5.29
N VAL A 63 -10.55 -8.23 4.56
CA VAL A 63 -10.24 -6.88 4.09
C VAL A 63 -10.71 -6.73 2.65
N GLU A 64 -11.40 -5.64 2.36
CA GLU A 64 -11.91 -5.36 1.01
C GLU A 64 -10.75 -5.08 0.05
N ILE A 65 -10.82 -5.66 -1.15
CA ILE A 65 -9.83 -5.44 -2.21
C ILE A 65 -10.32 -4.35 -3.16
N LEU A 66 -9.52 -3.32 -3.37
CA LEU A 66 -9.75 -2.33 -4.41
C LEU A 66 -9.03 -2.76 -5.69
N HIS A 67 -9.79 -2.91 -6.75
CA HIS A 67 -9.28 -3.26 -8.06
C HIS A 67 -9.20 -2.02 -8.95
N ALA A 68 -8.22 -2.00 -9.84
CA ALA A 68 -8.24 -1.05 -10.95
C ALA A 68 -9.45 -1.35 -11.84
N PRO A 69 -10.22 -0.33 -12.27
CA PRO A 69 -11.35 -0.56 -13.18
C PRO A 69 -10.93 -1.25 -14.49
N ASP A 70 -9.73 -0.94 -14.97
CA ASP A 70 -9.11 -1.56 -16.15
C ASP A 70 -7.66 -1.89 -15.81
N ALA A 71 -7.37 -3.17 -15.65
CA ALA A 71 -6.04 -3.64 -15.24
C ALA A 71 -4.95 -3.29 -16.27
N GLY A 72 -5.25 -3.35 -17.56
CA GLY A 72 -4.32 -2.98 -18.61
C GLY A 72 -3.98 -1.50 -18.60
N ALA A 73 -5.00 -0.65 -18.48
CA ALA A 73 -4.81 0.80 -18.37
C ALA A 73 -4.03 1.18 -17.11
N ALA A 74 -4.31 0.52 -16.00
CA ALA A 74 -3.59 0.74 -14.75
C ALA A 74 -2.11 0.36 -14.87
N ALA A 75 -1.81 -0.75 -15.55
CA ALA A 75 -0.43 -1.17 -15.80
C ALA A 75 0.33 -0.13 -16.64
N ILE A 76 -0.30 0.40 -17.67
CA ILE A 76 0.28 1.46 -18.52
C ILE A 76 0.54 2.72 -17.69
N ALA A 77 -0.45 3.16 -16.90
CA ALA A 77 -0.32 4.33 -16.04
C ALA A 77 0.79 4.16 -15.00
N ALA A 78 0.88 3.00 -14.36
CA ALA A 78 1.93 2.69 -13.40
C ALA A 78 3.31 2.67 -14.03
N ALA A 79 3.43 2.08 -15.23
CA ALA A 79 4.68 2.06 -16.00
C ALA A 79 5.13 3.48 -16.37
N HIS A 80 4.18 4.32 -16.80
CA HIS A 80 4.47 5.72 -17.14
C HIS A 80 4.93 6.50 -15.90
N LEU A 81 4.27 6.30 -14.77
CA LEU A 81 4.65 6.94 -13.51
C LEU A 81 6.06 6.51 -13.08
N TYR A 82 6.38 5.24 -13.16
CA TYR A 82 7.72 4.71 -12.86
C TYR A 82 8.77 5.34 -13.79
N ALA A 83 8.48 5.38 -15.09
CA ALA A 83 9.38 5.98 -16.09
C ALA A 83 9.59 7.47 -15.82
N ARG A 84 8.53 8.21 -15.51
CA ARG A 84 8.63 9.64 -15.17
C ARG A 84 9.49 9.88 -13.95
N CYS A 85 9.42 9.02 -12.94
CA CYS A 85 10.29 9.07 -11.78
C CYS A 85 11.77 8.93 -12.23
N ARG A 86 12.07 7.90 -13.02
CA ARG A 86 13.44 7.70 -13.52
C ARG A 86 13.94 8.87 -14.36
N TRP A 87 13.10 9.38 -15.25
CA TRP A 87 13.47 10.53 -16.10
C TRP A 87 13.75 11.80 -15.27
N SER A 88 13.15 11.89 -14.10
CA SER A 88 13.36 13.00 -13.17
C SER A 88 14.48 12.72 -12.17
N GLY A 89 15.22 11.64 -12.32
CA GLY A 89 16.31 11.27 -11.42
C GLY A 89 15.87 10.60 -10.12
N ILE A 90 14.60 10.19 -10.03
CA ILE A 90 14.04 9.53 -8.85
C ILE A 90 14.05 8.01 -9.07
N THR A 91 14.77 7.29 -8.22
CA THR A 91 14.76 5.82 -8.24
C THR A 91 13.74 5.29 -7.24
N ILE A 92 12.73 4.59 -7.76
CA ILE A 92 11.75 3.88 -6.94
C ILE A 92 12.19 2.42 -6.86
N ARG A 93 12.35 1.89 -5.64
CA ARG A 93 12.89 0.55 -5.40
C ARG A 93 11.99 -0.57 -5.89
N SER A 94 10.67 -0.35 -5.87
CA SER A 94 9.69 -1.34 -6.30
C SER A 94 8.72 -0.73 -7.30
N SER A 95 8.64 -1.30 -8.51
CA SER A 95 7.65 -0.88 -9.51
C SER A 95 6.21 -1.12 -9.06
N ALA A 96 6.00 -2.07 -8.13
CA ALA A 96 4.69 -2.33 -7.54
C ALA A 96 4.14 -1.10 -6.81
N ASP A 97 5.00 -0.26 -6.24
CA ASP A 97 4.58 0.98 -5.57
C ASP A 97 3.88 1.94 -6.52
N CYS A 98 4.33 2.00 -7.77
CA CYS A 98 3.67 2.81 -8.79
C CYS A 98 2.28 2.26 -9.15
N LEU A 99 2.09 0.95 -9.11
CA LEU A 99 0.78 0.35 -9.33
C LEU A 99 -0.15 0.61 -8.15
N ILE A 100 0.34 0.49 -6.92
CA ILE A 100 -0.43 0.82 -5.71
C ILE A 100 -0.86 2.30 -5.76
N ALA A 101 0.07 3.20 -6.07
CA ALA A 101 -0.21 4.62 -6.21
C ALA A 101 -1.27 4.90 -7.29
N THR A 102 -1.18 4.21 -8.42
CA THR A 102 -2.16 4.34 -9.52
C THR A 102 -3.55 3.95 -9.05
N VAL A 103 -3.71 2.82 -8.37
CA VAL A 103 -5.01 2.38 -7.85
C VAL A 103 -5.55 3.37 -6.82
N ALA A 104 -4.69 3.87 -5.92
CA ALA A 104 -5.07 4.87 -4.94
C ALA A 104 -5.60 6.14 -5.60
N VAL A 105 -4.92 6.65 -6.62
CA VAL A 105 -5.34 7.84 -7.37
C VAL A 105 -6.67 7.59 -8.09
N GLU A 106 -6.81 6.46 -8.77
CA GLU A 106 -8.03 6.13 -9.51
C GLU A 106 -9.27 6.09 -8.61
N HIS A 107 -9.10 5.61 -7.38
CA HIS A 107 -10.19 5.56 -6.40
C HIS A 107 -10.31 6.83 -5.54
N GLY A 108 -9.41 7.79 -5.70
CA GLY A 108 -9.35 8.96 -4.82
C GLY A 108 -9.13 8.58 -3.36
N MET A 109 -8.45 7.46 -3.11
CA MET A 109 -8.32 6.86 -1.79
C MET A 109 -6.97 7.20 -1.18
N PRO A 110 -6.93 7.68 0.08
CA PRO A 110 -5.66 7.93 0.74
C PRO A 110 -4.93 6.63 1.07
N LEU A 111 -3.59 6.70 1.05
CA LEU A 111 -2.69 5.59 1.31
C LEU A 111 -1.97 5.77 2.63
N LEU A 112 -2.01 4.74 3.48
CA LEU A 112 -1.24 4.65 4.71
C LEU A 112 0.02 3.83 4.44
N THR A 113 1.19 4.45 4.53
CA THR A 113 2.49 3.82 4.27
C THR A 113 3.58 4.46 5.12
N GLU A 114 4.64 3.71 5.39
CA GLU A 114 5.87 4.22 5.99
C GLU A 114 7.02 4.29 4.98
N ASP A 115 6.79 3.88 3.73
CA ASP A 115 7.82 3.87 2.70
C ASP A 115 7.97 5.26 2.07
N ARG A 116 9.18 5.80 2.15
CA ARG A 116 9.54 7.11 1.60
C ARG A 116 9.34 7.22 0.10
N ASP A 117 9.39 6.10 -0.62
CA ASP A 117 9.24 6.10 -2.07
C ASP A 117 7.88 6.65 -2.49
N PHE A 118 6.82 6.44 -1.68
CA PHE A 118 5.52 7.02 -1.98
C PHE A 118 5.50 8.55 -1.89
N TRP A 119 6.28 9.15 -0.99
CA TRP A 119 6.42 10.60 -0.95
C TRP A 119 7.15 11.13 -2.18
N ARG A 120 8.14 10.40 -2.69
CA ARG A 120 8.83 10.73 -3.93
C ARG A 120 7.89 10.60 -5.13
N ILE A 121 7.08 9.53 -5.18
CA ILE A 121 6.04 9.34 -6.21
C ILE A 121 5.07 10.52 -6.19
N ARG A 122 4.65 10.96 -5.01
CA ARG A 122 3.73 12.09 -4.87
C ARG A 122 4.31 13.39 -5.44
N ASP A 123 5.60 13.57 -5.44
CA ASP A 123 6.22 14.77 -6.03
C ASP A 123 5.92 14.88 -7.54
N LEU A 124 5.73 13.76 -8.22
CA LEU A 124 5.36 13.71 -9.64
C LEU A 124 3.87 13.44 -9.87
N GLU A 125 3.21 12.73 -8.96
CA GLU A 125 1.78 12.42 -9.03
C GLU A 125 1.07 13.11 -7.85
N ARG A 126 0.73 14.38 -8.05
CA ARG A 126 0.18 15.24 -6.98
C ARG A 126 -1.23 14.82 -6.53
N ARG A 127 -1.92 13.99 -7.30
CA ARG A 127 -3.23 13.45 -6.92
C ARG A 127 -3.14 12.35 -5.87
N LEU A 128 -1.94 11.78 -5.65
CA LEU A 128 -1.73 10.78 -4.62
C LEU A 128 -1.87 11.42 -3.24
N LYS A 129 -2.80 10.89 -2.44
CA LYS A 129 -3.05 11.34 -1.07
C LYS A 129 -2.34 10.39 -0.11
N LEU A 130 -1.40 10.92 0.67
CA LEU A 130 -0.70 10.14 1.69
C LEU A 130 -1.14 10.58 3.07
N ILE A 131 -1.36 9.60 3.95
CA ILE A 131 -1.72 9.88 5.34
C ILE A 131 -0.46 10.27 6.11
N GLU A 132 -0.50 11.41 6.78
CA GLU A 132 0.61 11.84 7.60
C GLU A 132 0.77 10.93 8.82
N LEU A 133 2.01 10.54 9.08
CA LEU A 133 2.35 9.70 10.21
C LEU A 133 2.63 10.56 11.45
N PRO A 134 2.29 10.05 12.65
CA PRO A 134 2.59 10.77 13.87
C PRO A 134 4.10 10.91 14.04
N ILE A 135 4.50 12.05 14.58
CA ILE A 135 5.90 12.28 14.95
C ILE A 135 6.18 11.38 16.15
N ASN A 136 7.28 10.62 16.08
CA ASN A 136 7.70 9.82 17.20
C ASN A 136 8.00 10.72 18.40
N ALA A 137 7.25 10.50 19.46
CA ALA A 137 7.54 11.16 20.72
C ALA A 137 8.77 10.52 21.37
#